data_06161d037cff4594be36c096caddc13c
#
_entry.id   06161d037cff4594be36c096caddc13c
#
_cell.length_a   1.000
_cell.length_b   1.000
_cell.length_c   1.000
_cell.angle_alpha   90.00
_cell.angle_beta   90.00
_cell.angle_gamma   90.00
#
_symmetry.space_group_name_H-M   'P 1'
#
loop_
_entity.id
_entity.type
_entity.pdbx_description
1 polymer ?
#
loop_
_entity_poly.entity_id
_entity_poly.type
_entity_poly.pdbx_seq_one_letter_code
_entity_poly.pdbx_strand_id
1 'polypeptide(L)'
;MFYPRSMRVEYRIEPCRSALTQVRGMPFKWSLNPYMGCAHRCTFCYVRAFEKRADRPSDDRYGQSIRVKINVVEVVRRELARKRWAHESVVVGAATDPYQPAEGRYRLTRGCLEALADARNPFGIITRGPMIIRDVDVLTEASRRAKVHVTFSVPTLDHEIWSKTEPGTAPPRQRLRALTRLVDAGIDAGIGMAPILPGLSDRRSCSGTS
;
A
#
# COMPACT_ATOMS: atom_id res chain seq x y z
N MET A 1 28.13 -8.42 11.75
CA MET A 1 26.81 -7.83 11.46
C MET A 1 26.72 -7.65 9.93
N PHE A 2 26.17 -8.66 9.23
CA PHE A 2 26.07 -8.61 7.77
C PHE A 2 24.84 -7.75 7.42
N TYR A 3 25.05 -6.52 6.99
CA TYR A 3 24.07 -5.80 6.17
C TYR A 3 23.98 -6.54 4.84
N PRO A 4 22.81 -7.10 4.46
CA PRO A 4 22.68 -7.65 3.12
C PRO A 4 22.94 -6.51 2.14
N ARG A 5 23.85 -6.75 1.17
CA ARG A 5 24.10 -5.83 0.05
C ARG A 5 22.77 -5.27 -0.42
N SER A 6 22.64 -3.95 -0.52
CA SER A 6 21.43 -3.28 -1.02
C SER A 6 21.11 -3.89 -2.38
N MET A 7 20.14 -4.79 -2.42
CA MET A 7 19.72 -5.41 -3.67
C MET A 7 19.12 -4.29 -4.53
N ARG A 8 19.74 -4.06 -5.67
CA ARG A 8 19.31 -3.04 -6.62
C ARG A 8 17.94 -3.46 -7.15
N VAL A 9 16.90 -2.68 -6.83
CA VAL A 9 15.56 -2.88 -7.37
C VAL A 9 15.55 -2.39 -8.81
N GLU A 10 15.11 -3.24 -9.73
CA GLU A 10 14.88 -2.89 -11.12
C GLU A 10 13.48 -2.27 -11.27
N TYR A 11 13.37 -1.14 -11.94
CA TYR A 11 12.10 -0.51 -12.29
C TYR A 11 11.83 -0.66 -13.79
N ARG A 12 10.78 -1.41 -14.13
CA ARG A 12 10.32 -1.60 -15.52
C ARG A 12 9.15 -0.69 -15.78
N ILE A 13 9.33 0.25 -16.69
CA ILE A 13 8.28 1.21 -17.07
C ILE A 13 7.39 0.55 -18.12
N GLU A 14 6.10 0.45 -17.80
CA GLU A 14 5.11 -0.20 -18.67
C GLU A 14 3.83 0.66 -18.72
N PRO A 15 3.20 0.83 -19.90
CA PRO A 15 1.86 1.40 -19.97
C PRO A 15 0.82 0.38 -19.51
N CYS A 16 -0.23 0.83 -18.83
CA CYS A 16 -1.38 -0.01 -18.50
C CYS A 16 -2.60 0.32 -19.39
N ARG A 17 -3.42 -0.67 -19.64
CA ARG A 17 -4.69 -0.50 -20.39
C ARG A 17 -5.85 -0.17 -19.46
N SER A 18 -5.78 -0.64 -18.21
CA SER A 18 -6.77 -0.40 -17.16
C SER A 18 -6.05 -0.09 -15.86
N ALA A 19 -6.57 0.86 -15.09
CA ALA A 19 -6.09 1.24 -13.77
C ALA A 19 -6.90 0.57 -12.68
N LEU A 20 -8.24 0.55 -12.82
CA LEU A 20 -9.17 -0.07 -11.90
C LEU A 20 -9.30 -1.57 -12.21
N THR A 21 -9.10 -2.39 -11.19
CA THR A 21 -9.23 -3.84 -11.28
C THR A 21 -10.38 -4.32 -10.40
N GLN A 22 -11.32 -5.06 -10.99
CA GLN A 22 -12.39 -5.68 -10.22
C GLN A 22 -11.82 -6.82 -9.37
N VAL A 23 -12.22 -6.87 -8.10
CA VAL A 23 -11.76 -7.83 -7.11
C VAL A 23 -12.91 -8.74 -6.70
N ARG A 24 -12.63 -10.02 -6.53
CA ARG A 24 -13.58 -11.03 -6.04
C ARG A 24 -13.05 -11.66 -4.75
N GLY A 25 -13.94 -11.99 -3.82
CA GLY A 25 -13.59 -12.65 -2.56
C GLY A 25 -12.94 -11.74 -1.51
N MET A 26 -13.02 -10.41 -1.69
CA MET A 26 -12.56 -9.42 -0.73
C MET A 26 -13.72 -8.49 -0.34
N PRO A 27 -13.66 -7.78 0.81
CA PRO A 27 -14.72 -6.88 1.24
C PRO A 27 -14.83 -5.59 0.42
N PHE A 28 -14.12 -5.49 -0.68
CA PHE A 28 -14.15 -4.37 -1.63
C PHE A 28 -14.19 -4.89 -3.06
N LYS A 29 -14.82 -4.15 -3.95
CA LYS A 29 -15.03 -4.56 -5.35
C LYS A 29 -13.94 -4.08 -6.30
N TRP A 30 -13.28 -2.95 -6.00
CA TRP A 30 -12.32 -2.32 -6.90
C TRP A 30 -11.00 -2.06 -6.21
N SER A 31 -9.92 -2.28 -6.93
CA SER A 31 -8.57 -1.92 -6.51
C SER A 31 -7.84 -1.10 -7.55
N LEU A 32 -6.97 -0.22 -7.07
CA LEU A 32 -6.05 0.59 -7.85
C LEU A 32 -4.63 0.35 -7.35
N ASN A 33 -3.75 -0.13 -8.23
CA ASN A 33 -2.37 -0.42 -7.90
C ASN A 33 -1.46 0.24 -8.95
N PRO A 34 -0.82 1.38 -8.64
CA PRO A 34 0.06 2.10 -9.57
C PRO A 34 1.31 1.32 -9.96
N TYR A 35 1.69 0.38 -9.11
CA TYR A 35 2.84 -0.50 -9.29
C TYR A 35 2.41 -1.97 -9.29
N MET A 36 3.26 -2.86 -9.81
CA MET A 36 3.14 -4.31 -9.66
C MET A 36 4.46 -4.87 -9.15
N GLY A 37 4.37 -5.76 -8.14
CA GLY A 37 5.50 -6.10 -7.27
C GLY A 37 5.64 -5.09 -6.14
N CYS A 38 6.38 -5.45 -5.09
CA CYS A 38 6.53 -4.61 -3.90
C CYS A 38 7.93 -4.78 -3.29
N ALA A 39 8.68 -3.67 -3.23
CA ALA A 39 10.02 -3.65 -2.66
C ALA A 39 10.05 -3.86 -1.13
N HIS A 40 8.91 -3.84 -0.46
CA HIS A 40 8.80 -4.18 0.96
C HIS A 40 9.09 -5.66 1.26
N ARG A 41 8.82 -6.57 0.31
CA ARG A 41 9.23 -7.96 0.35
C ARG A 41 8.77 -8.73 1.59
N CYS A 42 7.65 -8.38 2.18
CA CYS A 42 7.12 -9.07 3.35
C CYS A 42 7.06 -10.59 3.10
N THR A 43 7.52 -11.38 4.08
CA THR A 43 7.62 -12.85 3.93
C THR A 43 6.24 -13.51 3.81
N PHE A 44 5.24 -12.95 4.48
CA PHE A 44 3.85 -13.41 4.52
C PHE A 44 2.96 -12.81 3.42
N CYS A 45 3.53 -12.07 2.46
CA CYS A 45 2.74 -11.36 1.45
C CYS A 45 1.94 -12.32 0.57
N TYR A 46 0.61 -12.22 0.62
CA TYR A 46 -0.29 -13.07 -0.18
C TYR A 46 -0.15 -12.85 -1.70
N VAL A 47 0.37 -11.69 -2.10
CA VAL A 47 0.62 -11.38 -3.51
C VAL A 47 1.64 -12.33 -4.15
N ARG A 48 2.54 -12.90 -3.35
CA ARG A 48 3.48 -13.94 -3.82
C ARG A 48 2.77 -15.13 -4.48
N ALA A 49 1.59 -15.51 -3.98
CA ALA A 49 0.78 -16.57 -4.59
C ALA A 49 0.25 -16.20 -5.98
N PHE A 50 -0.07 -14.91 -6.20
CA PHE A 50 -0.46 -14.41 -7.53
C PHE A 50 0.73 -14.33 -8.48
N GLU A 51 1.88 -13.88 -8.00
CA GLU A 51 3.11 -13.87 -8.78
C GLU A 51 3.49 -15.29 -9.24
N LYS A 52 3.41 -16.28 -8.33
CA LYS A 52 3.64 -17.70 -8.66
C LYS A 52 2.69 -18.22 -9.74
N ARG A 53 1.39 -17.92 -9.65
CA ARG A 53 0.41 -18.33 -10.66
C ARG A 53 0.65 -17.70 -12.04
N ALA A 54 1.28 -16.55 -12.06
CA ALA A 54 1.61 -15.81 -13.27
C ALA A 54 3.04 -16.09 -13.77
N ASP A 55 3.67 -17.15 -13.27
CA ASP A 55 5.04 -17.57 -13.59
C ASP A 55 6.08 -16.44 -13.39
N ARG A 56 5.92 -15.68 -12.30
CA ARG A 56 6.83 -14.61 -11.92
C ARG A 56 7.54 -14.94 -10.61
N PRO A 57 8.71 -14.31 -10.33
CA PRO A 57 9.46 -14.57 -9.11
C PRO A 57 8.62 -14.32 -7.86
N SER A 58 8.41 -15.38 -7.08
CA SER A 58 7.64 -15.38 -5.82
C SER A 58 8.50 -15.82 -4.62
N ASP A 59 9.72 -16.26 -4.88
CA ASP A 59 10.78 -16.63 -3.93
C ASP A 59 11.54 -15.40 -3.39
N ASP A 60 12.81 -15.55 -3.06
CA ASP A 60 13.67 -14.47 -2.56
C ASP A 60 13.90 -13.35 -3.58
N ARG A 61 13.61 -13.57 -4.84
CA ARG A 61 13.65 -12.57 -5.91
C ARG A 61 12.40 -11.68 -5.94
N TYR A 62 11.33 -12.03 -5.19
CA TYR A 62 10.13 -11.21 -5.10
C TYR A 62 10.48 -9.78 -4.64
N GLY A 63 9.97 -8.79 -5.36
CA GLY A 63 10.21 -7.36 -5.08
C GLY A 63 11.56 -6.82 -5.56
N GLN A 64 12.33 -7.60 -6.32
CA GLN A 64 13.56 -7.10 -7.00
C GLN A 64 13.25 -6.41 -8.33
N SER A 65 12.11 -6.72 -8.94
CA SER A 65 11.63 -6.05 -10.15
C SER A 65 10.23 -5.48 -9.90
N ILE A 66 10.10 -4.18 -10.08
CA ILE A 66 8.86 -3.43 -9.89
C ILE A 66 8.41 -2.89 -11.24
N ARG A 67 7.21 -3.27 -11.66
CA ARG A 67 6.58 -2.71 -12.87
C ARG A 67 5.87 -1.41 -12.52
N VAL A 68 6.21 -0.34 -13.23
CA VAL A 68 5.73 1.01 -13.03
C VAL A 68 4.72 1.35 -14.12
N LYS A 69 3.44 1.48 -13.77
CA LYS A 69 2.37 1.80 -14.72
C LYS A 69 2.36 3.30 -15.04
N ILE A 70 3.27 3.72 -15.92
CA ILE A 70 3.61 5.14 -16.10
C ILE A 70 2.42 6.05 -16.47
N ASN A 71 1.42 5.52 -17.16
CA ASN A 71 0.22 6.23 -17.58
C ASN A 71 -1.00 5.98 -16.70
N VAL A 72 -0.83 5.39 -15.51
CA VAL A 72 -1.96 4.96 -14.64
C VAL A 72 -2.87 6.12 -14.25
N VAL A 73 -2.32 7.32 -14.05
CA VAL A 73 -3.07 8.52 -13.68
C VAL A 73 -4.05 8.94 -14.78
N GLU A 74 -3.60 8.95 -16.03
CA GLU A 74 -4.45 9.27 -17.18
C GLU A 74 -5.53 8.20 -17.37
N VAL A 75 -5.15 6.93 -17.21
CA VAL A 75 -6.07 5.80 -17.36
C VAL A 75 -7.15 5.84 -16.30
N VAL A 76 -6.82 6.07 -15.03
CA VAL A 76 -7.81 6.13 -13.94
C VAL A 76 -8.73 7.34 -14.11
N ARG A 77 -8.24 8.51 -14.50
CA ARG A 77 -9.08 9.69 -14.81
C ARG A 77 -10.12 9.35 -15.88
N ARG A 78 -9.70 8.70 -16.96
CA ARG A 78 -10.59 8.28 -18.05
C ARG A 78 -11.61 7.23 -17.60
N GLU A 79 -11.22 6.30 -16.72
CA GLU A 79 -12.12 5.26 -16.20
C GLU A 79 -13.17 5.85 -15.25
N LEU A 80 -12.78 6.74 -14.35
CA LEU A 80 -13.68 7.45 -13.44
C LEU A 80 -14.67 8.38 -14.15
N ALA A 81 -14.28 8.95 -15.30
CA ALA A 81 -15.14 9.83 -16.11
C ALA A 81 -16.20 9.08 -16.95
N ARG A 82 -16.21 7.74 -16.95
CA ARG A 82 -17.21 6.97 -17.72
C ARG A 82 -18.60 7.17 -17.13
N LYS A 83 -19.61 7.43 -17.96
CA LYS A 83 -21.02 7.62 -17.54
C LYS A 83 -21.60 6.48 -16.71
N ARG A 84 -21.12 5.26 -16.92
CA ARG A 84 -21.55 4.05 -16.18
C ARG A 84 -20.72 3.77 -14.91
N TRP A 85 -19.77 4.63 -14.56
CA TRP A 85 -19.03 4.47 -13.33
C TRP A 85 -19.93 4.80 -12.11
N ALA A 86 -20.13 3.83 -11.23
CA ALA A 86 -21.10 3.94 -10.13
C ALA A 86 -20.52 4.57 -8.86
N HIS A 87 -19.35 5.19 -8.91
CA HIS A 87 -18.64 5.77 -7.77
C HIS A 87 -18.46 4.79 -6.60
N GLU A 88 -18.25 3.52 -6.91
CA GLU A 88 -17.96 2.51 -5.90
C GLU A 88 -16.60 2.76 -5.24
N SER A 89 -16.47 2.36 -3.97
CA SER A 89 -15.22 2.54 -3.23
C SER A 89 -14.05 1.77 -3.87
N VAL A 90 -12.93 2.45 -4.01
CA VAL A 90 -11.69 1.90 -4.58
C VAL A 90 -10.64 1.72 -3.50
N VAL A 91 -10.01 0.54 -3.39
CA VAL A 91 -8.88 0.32 -2.49
C VAL A 91 -7.57 0.52 -3.23
N VAL A 92 -6.77 1.49 -2.80
CA VAL A 92 -5.43 1.77 -3.30
C VAL A 92 -4.41 0.99 -2.49
N GLY A 93 -3.60 0.16 -3.16
CA GLY A 93 -2.55 -0.60 -2.48
C GLY A 93 -2.97 -2.01 -2.04
N ALA A 94 -4.00 -2.61 -2.65
CA ALA A 94 -4.42 -3.98 -2.33
C ALA A 94 -3.39 -5.04 -2.78
N ALA A 95 -2.73 -4.87 -3.93
CA ALA A 95 -1.78 -5.84 -4.48
C ALA A 95 -0.33 -5.35 -4.54
N THR A 96 -0.06 -4.19 -3.98
CA THR A 96 1.28 -3.60 -3.82
C THR A 96 1.21 -2.57 -2.71
N ASP A 97 2.35 -2.13 -2.18
CA ASP A 97 2.32 -0.94 -1.32
C ASP A 97 2.38 0.32 -2.20
N PRO A 98 1.39 1.23 -2.12
CA PRO A 98 1.36 2.44 -2.94
C PRO A 98 2.46 3.44 -2.55
N TYR A 99 3.00 3.34 -1.35
CA TYR A 99 4.10 4.17 -0.84
C TYR A 99 5.41 3.40 -0.67
N GLN A 100 5.62 2.34 -1.48
CA GLN A 100 6.91 1.71 -1.61
C GLN A 100 7.96 2.66 -2.21
N PRO A 101 9.28 2.38 -2.16
CA PRO A 101 10.34 3.30 -2.64
C PRO A 101 10.14 3.86 -4.06
N ALA A 102 9.48 3.11 -4.96
CA ALA A 102 9.13 3.58 -6.30
C ALA A 102 8.33 4.90 -6.27
N GLU A 103 7.44 5.07 -5.30
CA GLU A 103 6.60 6.27 -5.17
C GLU A 103 7.41 7.54 -4.89
N GLY A 104 8.56 7.43 -4.24
CA GLY A 104 9.49 8.56 -4.06
C GLY A 104 9.99 9.13 -5.37
N ARG A 105 10.11 8.29 -6.41
CA ARG A 105 10.61 8.67 -7.74
C ARG A 105 9.49 9.03 -8.72
N TYR A 106 8.44 8.20 -8.78
CA TYR A 106 7.45 8.27 -9.86
C TYR A 106 6.19 9.04 -9.50
N ARG A 107 5.86 9.19 -8.22
CA ARG A 107 4.70 9.93 -7.69
C ARG A 107 3.34 9.56 -8.30
N LEU A 108 3.19 8.32 -8.73
CA LEU A 108 1.97 7.85 -9.41
C LEU A 108 0.82 7.66 -8.43
N THR A 109 1.09 7.26 -7.20
CA THR A 109 0.07 7.17 -6.14
C THR A 109 -0.56 8.53 -5.89
N ARG A 110 0.26 9.57 -5.70
CA ARG A 110 -0.25 10.94 -5.53
C ARG A 110 -1.19 11.36 -6.68
N GLY A 111 -0.76 11.19 -7.92
CA GLY A 111 -1.59 11.52 -9.09
C GLY A 111 -2.89 10.72 -9.16
N CYS A 112 -2.88 9.44 -8.73
CA CYS A 112 -4.09 8.63 -8.63
C CYS A 112 -5.04 9.12 -7.54
N LEU A 113 -4.52 9.56 -6.37
CA LEU A 113 -5.33 10.11 -5.29
C LEU A 113 -5.96 11.45 -5.71
N GLU A 114 -5.22 12.30 -6.40
CA GLU A 114 -5.74 13.54 -7.01
C GLU A 114 -6.89 13.23 -7.98
N ALA A 115 -6.74 12.22 -8.84
CA ALA A 115 -7.77 11.79 -9.77
C ALA A 115 -9.04 11.29 -9.07
N LEU A 116 -8.90 10.53 -7.98
CA LEU A 116 -10.01 10.05 -7.16
C LEU A 116 -10.72 11.22 -6.44
N ALA A 117 -9.95 12.17 -5.90
CA ALA A 117 -10.47 13.38 -5.26
C ALA A 117 -11.25 14.26 -6.22
N ASP A 118 -10.71 14.52 -7.42
CA ASP A 118 -11.37 15.29 -8.49
C ASP A 118 -12.69 14.65 -8.92
N ALA A 119 -12.73 13.32 -9.01
CA ALA A 119 -13.93 12.55 -9.33
C ALA A 119 -14.90 12.42 -8.13
N ARG A 120 -14.57 12.95 -6.96
CA ARG A 120 -15.33 12.75 -5.70
C ARG A 120 -15.62 11.27 -5.42
N ASN A 121 -14.67 10.41 -5.76
CA ASN A 121 -14.82 8.97 -5.62
C ASN A 121 -14.38 8.52 -4.22
N PRO A 122 -15.17 7.74 -3.46
CA PRO A 122 -14.73 7.21 -2.19
C PRO A 122 -13.56 6.22 -2.38
N PHE A 123 -12.58 6.26 -1.49
CA PHE A 123 -11.45 5.32 -1.54
C PHE A 123 -10.85 5.02 -0.17
N GLY A 124 -10.21 3.85 -0.10
CA GLY A 124 -9.36 3.45 1.01
C GLY A 124 -7.91 3.27 0.55
N ILE A 125 -6.98 3.48 1.46
CA ILE A 125 -5.55 3.23 1.21
C ILE A 125 -5.06 2.19 2.20
N ILE A 126 -4.29 1.20 1.72
CA ILE A 126 -3.59 0.24 2.59
C ILE A 126 -2.10 0.42 2.36
N THR A 127 -1.35 0.74 3.41
CA THR A 127 0.09 0.98 3.29
C THR A 127 0.89 0.59 4.54
N ARG A 128 2.19 0.41 4.35
CA ARG A 128 3.26 0.34 5.36
C ARG A 128 4.23 1.51 5.25
N GLY A 129 4.01 2.38 4.26
CA GLY A 129 4.93 3.46 3.89
C GLY A 129 4.62 4.78 4.60
N PRO A 130 5.47 5.26 5.53
CA PRO A 130 5.30 6.58 6.15
C PRO A 130 5.37 7.76 5.17
N MET A 131 5.81 7.49 3.94
CA MET A 131 5.87 8.49 2.86
C MET A 131 4.51 9.12 2.53
N ILE A 132 3.40 8.45 2.89
CA ILE A 132 2.03 8.97 2.74
C ILE A 132 1.85 10.37 3.36
N ILE A 133 2.66 10.73 4.36
CA ILE A 133 2.64 12.06 4.99
C ILE A 133 2.89 13.17 3.98
N ARG A 134 3.63 12.90 2.91
CA ARG A 134 3.87 13.84 1.81
C ARG A 134 2.58 14.30 1.14
N ASP A 135 1.55 13.45 1.14
CA ASP A 135 0.31 13.65 0.42
C ASP A 135 -0.88 14.01 1.34
N VAL A 136 -0.60 14.49 2.56
CA VAL A 136 -1.61 14.94 3.54
C VAL A 136 -2.52 16.02 2.94
N ASP A 137 -1.97 16.93 2.15
CA ASP A 137 -2.71 17.97 1.44
C ASP A 137 -3.80 17.39 0.52
N VAL A 138 -3.44 16.42 -0.30
CA VAL A 138 -4.38 15.72 -1.19
C VAL A 138 -5.41 14.92 -0.40
N LEU A 139 -4.99 14.21 0.65
CA LEU A 139 -5.88 13.42 1.47
C LEU A 139 -6.89 14.28 2.24
N THR A 140 -6.46 15.40 2.78
CA THR A 140 -7.34 16.36 3.45
C THR A 140 -8.38 16.93 2.49
N GLU A 141 -7.97 17.31 1.28
CA GLU A 141 -8.89 17.81 0.27
C GLU A 141 -9.85 16.72 -0.23
N ALA A 142 -9.37 15.50 -0.43
CA ALA A 142 -10.20 14.37 -0.81
C ALA A 142 -11.24 14.04 0.28
N SER A 143 -10.87 14.11 1.56
CA SER A 143 -11.76 13.83 2.69
C SER A 143 -12.92 14.82 2.82
N ARG A 144 -12.76 16.06 2.29
CA ARG A 144 -13.85 17.03 2.21
C ARG A 144 -14.87 16.71 1.12
N ARG A 145 -14.46 15.95 0.09
CA ARG A 145 -15.26 15.67 -1.11
C ARG A 145 -15.85 14.29 -1.16
N ALA A 146 -15.21 13.31 -0.50
CA ALA A 146 -15.61 11.91 -0.52
C ALA A 146 -15.16 11.20 0.77
N LYS A 147 -15.70 10.00 1.01
CA LYS A 147 -15.22 9.15 2.11
C LYS A 147 -13.82 8.63 1.78
N VAL A 148 -12.86 8.99 2.63
CA VAL A 148 -11.47 8.53 2.55
C VAL A 148 -11.11 7.83 3.84
N HIS A 149 -10.42 6.70 3.75
CA HIS A 149 -9.88 5.99 4.92
C HIS A 149 -8.47 5.49 4.64
N VAL A 150 -7.56 5.63 5.61
CA VAL A 150 -6.20 5.12 5.52
C VAL A 150 -5.98 4.01 6.53
N THR A 151 -5.54 2.84 6.08
CA THR A 151 -5.15 1.72 6.95
C THR A 151 -3.63 1.55 6.91
N PHE A 152 -2.98 1.81 8.05
CA PHE A 152 -1.60 1.38 8.23
C PHE A 152 -1.53 -0.08 8.64
N SER A 153 -0.85 -0.90 7.86
CA SER A 153 -0.60 -2.30 8.23
C SER A 153 0.56 -2.37 9.22
N VAL A 154 0.26 -2.80 10.46
CA VAL A 154 1.22 -2.98 11.57
C VAL A 154 0.96 -4.33 12.24
N PRO A 155 1.47 -5.44 11.68
CA PRO A 155 1.25 -6.77 12.25
C PRO A 155 1.87 -6.98 13.62
N THR A 156 2.96 -6.28 13.93
CA THR A 156 3.69 -6.38 15.20
C THR A 156 4.40 -5.09 15.55
N LEU A 157 4.63 -4.88 16.85
CA LEU A 157 5.52 -3.82 17.37
C LEU A 157 6.89 -4.37 17.77
N ASP A 158 7.04 -5.69 17.82
CA ASP A 158 8.31 -6.37 18.12
C ASP A 158 9.30 -6.14 16.98
N HIS A 159 10.47 -5.60 17.33
CA HIS A 159 11.52 -5.24 16.37
C HIS A 159 12.14 -6.44 15.69
N GLU A 160 12.32 -7.54 16.43
CA GLU A 160 12.95 -8.76 15.91
C GLU A 160 12.01 -9.43 14.91
N ILE A 161 10.73 -9.57 15.27
CA ILE A 161 9.70 -10.13 14.38
C ILE A 161 9.55 -9.27 13.13
N TRP A 162 9.42 -7.95 13.29
CA TRP A 162 9.33 -7.02 12.16
C TRP A 162 10.52 -7.14 11.21
N SER A 163 11.74 -7.11 11.72
CA SER A 163 12.96 -7.13 10.88
C SER A 163 13.08 -8.42 10.04
N LYS A 164 12.59 -9.54 10.56
CA LYS A 164 12.58 -10.83 9.87
C LYS A 164 11.43 -10.98 8.89
N THR A 165 10.26 -10.41 9.19
CA THR A 165 9.04 -10.64 8.42
C THR A 165 8.72 -9.53 7.41
N GLU A 166 9.21 -8.30 7.63
CA GLU A 166 8.95 -7.13 6.81
C GLU A 166 10.24 -6.36 6.43
N PRO A 167 11.24 -7.02 5.82
CA PRO A 167 12.62 -6.51 5.72
C PRO A 167 12.78 -5.20 4.92
N GLY A 168 11.84 -4.87 4.04
CA GLY A 168 11.89 -3.65 3.20
C GLY A 168 10.95 -2.55 3.67
N THR A 169 10.36 -2.67 4.85
CA THR A 169 9.39 -1.68 5.35
C THR A 169 10.01 -0.76 6.40
N ALA A 170 9.38 0.39 6.60
CA ALA A 170 9.70 1.26 7.73
C ALA A 170 9.39 0.57 9.08
N PRO A 171 10.16 0.86 10.16
CA PRO A 171 9.89 0.34 11.49
C PRO A 171 8.45 0.63 11.96
N PRO A 172 7.80 -0.26 12.72
CA PRO A 172 6.42 -0.10 13.18
C PRO A 172 6.17 1.24 13.89
N ARG A 173 7.07 1.67 14.78
CA ARG A 173 6.97 2.96 15.48
C ARG A 173 6.95 4.17 14.52
N GLN A 174 7.64 4.06 13.39
CA GLN A 174 7.64 5.12 12.37
C GLN A 174 6.30 5.19 11.64
N ARG A 175 5.68 4.03 11.41
CA ARG A 175 4.32 3.94 10.84
C ARG A 175 3.28 4.54 11.80
N LEU A 176 3.40 4.27 13.11
CA LEU A 176 2.52 4.85 14.12
C LEU A 176 2.63 6.38 14.17
N ARG A 177 3.86 6.93 14.12
CA ARG A 177 4.04 8.39 14.04
C ARG A 177 3.40 8.98 12.79
N ALA A 178 3.49 8.29 11.65
CA ALA A 178 2.83 8.71 10.43
C ALA A 178 1.31 8.68 10.57
N LEU A 179 0.76 7.63 11.18
CA LEU A 179 -0.66 7.53 11.49
C LEU A 179 -1.14 8.71 12.36
N THR A 180 -0.44 9.01 13.46
CA THR A 180 -0.77 10.14 14.33
C THR A 180 -0.85 11.44 13.51
N ARG A 181 0.13 11.70 12.62
CA ARG A 181 0.11 12.91 11.78
C ARG A 181 -1.07 12.98 10.81
N LEU A 182 -1.56 11.83 10.31
CA LEU A 182 -2.77 11.81 9.48
C LEU A 182 -4.02 12.11 10.32
N VAL A 183 -4.13 11.52 11.52
CA VAL A 183 -5.24 11.77 12.45
C VAL A 183 -5.26 13.22 12.90
N ASP A 184 -4.11 13.79 13.25
CA ASP A 184 -3.97 15.21 13.64
C ASP A 184 -4.36 16.15 12.49
N ALA A 185 -4.20 15.73 11.24
CA ALA A 185 -4.67 16.46 10.06
C ALA A 185 -6.17 16.26 9.76
N GLY A 186 -6.91 15.52 10.60
CA GLY A 186 -8.34 15.26 10.45
C GLY A 186 -8.67 14.17 9.42
N ILE A 187 -7.70 13.35 9.02
CA ILE A 187 -7.90 12.24 8.09
C ILE A 187 -8.34 11.00 8.87
N ASP A 188 -9.42 10.34 8.42
CA ASP A 188 -9.84 9.05 8.98
C ASP A 188 -8.77 7.99 8.69
N ALA A 189 -8.05 7.58 9.74
CA ALA A 189 -6.95 6.64 9.63
C ALA A 189 -6.87 5.70 10.82
N GLY A 190 -6.45 4.45 10.55
CA GLY A 190 -6.39 3.42 11.58
C GLY A 190 -5.31 2.37 11.31
N ILE A 191 -5.23 1.39 12.21
CA ILE A 191 -4.28 0.27 12.15
C ILE A 191 -4.99 -0.98 11.65
N GLY A 192 -4.38 -1.65 10.68
CA GLY A 192 -4.71 -3.01 10.26
C GLY A 192 -3.67 -4.00 10.78
N MET A 193 -4.04 -4.86 11.71
CA MET A 193 -3.18 -5.94 12.19
C MET A 193 -3.33 -7.19 11.31
N ALA A 194 -2.96 -7.06 10.04
CA ALA A 194 -3.09 -8.15 9.07
C ALA A 194 -1.77 -8.41 8.32
N PRO A 195 -1.34 -9.70 8.25
CA PRO A 195 -1.93 -10.87 8.93
C PRO A 195 -1.59 -10.91 10.41
N ILE A 196 -2.40 -11.60 11.19
CA ILE A 196 -1.96 -12.10 12.51
C ILE A 196 -0.99 -13.25 12.23
N LEU A 197 0.20 -13.19 12.82
CA LEU A 197 1.24 -14.20 12.69
C LEU A 197 1.17 -15.13 13.92
N PRO A 198 0.62 -16.36 13.81
CA PRO A 198 0.42 -17.26 14.96
C PRO A 198 1.72 -17.53 15.70
N GLY A 199 1.69 -17.41 17.03
CA GLY A 199 2.87 -17.59 17.88
C GLY A 199 3.91 -16.48 17.80
N LEU A 200 3.69 -15.44 16.98
CA LEU A 200 4.58 -14.29 16.82
C LEU A 200 3.88 -12.97 17.21
N SER A 201 2.84 -12.58 16.48
CA SER A 201 2.18 -11.29 16.72
C SER A 201 0.94 -11.38 17.61
N ASP A 202 0.50 -12.57 17.98
CA ASP A 202 -0.62 -12.88 18.88
C ASP A 202 -0.20 -13.20 20.31
N ARG A 203 1.10 -13.10 20.63
CA ARG A 203 1.60 -13.30 22.00
C ARG A 203 1.08 -12.19 22.89
N ARG A 204 0.45 -12.58 24.02
CA ARG A 204 0.21 -11.64 25.12
C ARG A 204 1.58 -11.17 25.62
N SER A 205 1.85 -9.88 25.59
CA SER A 205 2.97 -9.31 26.30
C SER A 205 2.73 -9.56 27.79
N CYS A 206 3.42 -10.51 28.38
CA CYS A 206 3.57 -10.56 29.82
C CYS A 206 4.42 -9.35 30.23
N SER A 207 3.81 -8.18 30.34
CA SER A 207 4.36 -7.08 31.11
C SER A 207 4.22 -7.50 32.57
N GLY A 208 5.21 -8.32 33.03
CA GLY A 208 5.44 -8.55 34.43
C GLY A 208 5.87 -7.22 35.05
N THR A 209 4.96 -6.59 35.72
CA THR A 209 5.25 -5.60 36.76
C THR A 209 5.95 -6.34 37.87
N SER A 210 7.19 -5.99 38.13
CA SER A 210 7.84 -6.11 39.43
C SER A 210 8.19 -4.75 39.92
#